data_32d899cbf121b45f5fda0d60831e8b19
#
_entry.id   32d899cbf121b45f5fda0d60831e8b19
#
_cell.length_a   1.000
_cell.length_b   1.000
_cell.length_c   1.000
_cell.angle_alpha   90.00
_cell.angle_beta   90.00
_cell.angle_gamma   90.00
#
_symmetry.space_group_name_H-M   'P 1'
#
loop_
_entity.id
_entity.type
_entity.pdbx_description
1 polymer ?
#
loop_
_entity_poly.entity_id
_entity_poly.type
_entity_poly.pdbx_seq_one_letter_code
_entity_poly.pdbx_strand_id
1 'polypeptide(L)'
;MNDRDDELLTARDKGIPERAIGMTASAFLATKPRLDEFWTPLIVLDDAGMQANVATMAAWCVERGLEIMPHGKTTMAPELWKRQTDAGALGITLATMGQVRTGRDLGLDSIMLANAAVDARSLAWLAGELADPGFRFVCWADSLATVDAMESALNGVELPRPVDVCVELGAAGGRTGARSVDEAIEIAERLAASDVLRLAGVAGYEGSIAHDRSPEGLAAVRSYLETQLALHRAITPLYDDGEVYVTAGGSAYFEIVADVWAAAERDGRTRFTLRSGAYIVHDDGFYRGISPFDEGGAGEGPHFVNAMHGIARVVSSPEPGLALVDAGKRDFPYDEGLPIPRAVAADLAAPWQPAEATVSAMNDQHSYVRPAEPLPVGSVVRFGLSHPCTAFDKWRVLPVVDSLESGVVTGLVRTYF
;
A
#
# COMPACT_ATOMS: atom_id res chain seq x y z
N MET A 1 2.28 -23.90 8.02
CA MET A 1 3.54 -23.67 7.28
C MET A 1 3.18 -24.00 5.83
N ASN A 2 2.87 -22.96 5.05
CA ASN A 2 2.28 -23.12 3.71
C ASN A 2 3.35 -23.49 2.67
N ASP A 3 2.97 -24.29 1.66
CA ASP A 3 3.76 -24.79 0.50
C ASP A 3 4.50 -23.71 -0.34
N ARG A 4 4.58 -22.46 0.14
CA ARG A 4 5.11 -21.30 -0.60
C ARG A 4 6.61 -21.15 -0.54
N ASP A 5 7.23 -21.67 0.52
CA ASP A 5 8.69 -21.74 0.61
C ASP A 5 9.29 -22.67 -0.46
N ASP A 6 8.43 -23.46 -1.14
CA ASP A 6 8.79 -24.39 -2.19
C ASP A 6 8.69 -23.81 -3.61
N GLU A 7 8.15 -22.56 -3.79
CA GLU A 7 8.10 -21.95 -5.12
C GLU A 7 9.50 -21.64 -5.64
N LEU A 8 9.88 -22.32 -6.73
CA LEU A 8 11.22 -22.20 -7.30
C LEU A 8 11.43 -20.86 -8.00
N LEU A 9 12.61 -20.29 -7.81
CA LEU A 9 13.10 -19.16 -8.59
C LEU A 9 13.34 -19.60 -10.04
N THR A 10 12.98 -18.75 -10.98
CA THR A 10 13.02 -19.06 -12.41
C THR A 10 13.60 -17.91 -13.21
N ALA A 11 14.01 -18.16 -14.46
CA ALA A 11 14.45 -17.12 -15.39
C ALA A 11 13.34 -16.09 -15.74
N ARG A 12 12.08 -16.31 -15.30
CA ARG A 12 10.96 -15.34 -15.44
C ARG A 12 10.94 -14.33 -14.32
N ASP A 13 11.72 -14.53 -13.26
CA ASP A 13 11.85 -13.61 -12.14
C ASP A 13 12.99 -12.64 -12.48
N LYS A 14 12.63 -11.41 -12.92
CA LYS A 14 13.59 -10.41 -13.41
C LYS A 14 14.73 -10.17 -12.40
N GLY A 15 15.93 -10.04 -12.90
CA GLY A 15 17.11 -9.71 -12.10
C GLY A 15 17.73 -10.86 -11.30
N ILE A 16 17.05 -12.00 -11.17
CA ILE A 16 17.55 -13.14 -10.38
C ILE A 16 18.83 -13.72 -11.00
N PRO A 17 19.89 -14.02 -10.21
CA PRO A 17 21.12 -14.63 -10.71
C PRO A 17 20.89 -16.03 -11.29
N GLU A 18 21.68 -16.39 -12.32
CA GLU A 18 21.57 -17.70 -12.98
C GLU A 18 21.68 -18.87 -11.98
N ARG A 19 22.57 -18.76 -11.00
CA ARG A 19 22.77 -19.82 -9.98
C ARG A 19 21.57 -20.03 -9.04
N ALA A 20 20.63 -19.08 -8.97
CA ALA A 20 19.43 -19.18 -8.15
C ALA A 20 18.29 -19.94 -8.85
N ILE A 21 18.36 -20.09 -10.17
CA ILE A 21 17.32 -20.74 -10.96
C ILE A 21 17.18 -22.21 -10.53
N GLY A 22 15.94 -22.60 -10.21
CA GLY A 22 15.62 -23.93 -9.70
C GLY A 22 15.84 -24.10 -8.19
N MET A 23 16.25 -23.05 -7.47
CA MET A 23 16.30 -23.05 -6.00
C MET A 23 15.00 -22.47 -5.42
N THR A 24 14.67 -22.84 -4.19
CA THR A 24 13.70 -22.09 -3.38
C THR A 24 14.34 -20.80 -2.90
N ALA A 25 13.51 -19.80 -2.53
CA ALA A 25 14.02 -18.55 -1.95
C ALA A 25 14.88 -18.82 -0.70
N SER A 26 14.42 -19.69 0.19
CA SER A 26 15.14 -20.06 1.41
C SER A 26 16.49 -20.73 1.14
N ALA A 27 16.55 -21.66 0.17
CA ALA A 27 17.79 -22.32 -0.22
C ALA A 27 18.79 -21.34 -0.85
N PHE A 28 18.31 -20.40 -1.66
CA PHE A 28 19.16 -19.37 -2.24
C PHE A 28 19.71 -18.41 -1.17
N LEU A 29 18.88 -17.91 -0.27
CA LEU A 29 19.26 -17.01 0.82
C LEU A 29 20.27 -17.67 1.78
N ALA A 30 20.18 -19.00 2.01
CA ALA A 30 21.14 -19.74 2.83
C ALA A 30 22.58 -19.67 2.25
N THR A 31 22.75 -19.38 0.97
CA THR A 31 24.06 -19.17 0.32
C THR A 31 24.66 -17.78 0.56
N LYS A 32 23.93 -16.89 1.30
CA LYS A 32 24.30 -15.50 1.56
C LYS A 32 24.60 -14.72 0.28
N PRO A 33 23.63 -14.62 -0.64
CA PRO A 33 23.81 -13.92 -1.90
C PRO A 33 24.10 -12.44 -1.69
N ARG A 34 24.75 -11.85 -2.67
CA ARG A 34 25.04 -10.41 -2.70
C ARG A 34 24.37 -9.75 -3.90
N LEU A 35 24.09 -8.45 -3.78
CA LEU A 35 23.40 -7.67 -4.80
C LEU A 35 24.17 -7.64 -6.14
N ASP A 36 25.50 -7.70 -6.08
CA ASP A 36 26.37 -7.73 -7.27
C ASP A 36 26.27 -9.01 -8.10
N GLU A 37 25.57 -10.03 -7.61
CA GLU A 37 25.25 -11.23 -8.39
C GLU A 37 23.99 -11.07 -9.25
N PHE A 38 23.15 -10.05 -8.96
CA PHE A 38 21.89 -9.83 -9.64
C PHE A 38 22.07 -9.08 -10.96
N TRP A 39 21.10 -9.22 -11.85
CA TRP A 39 21.11 -8.55 -13.14
C TRP A 39 20.27 -7.28 -13.10
N THR A 40 20.80 -6.20 -13.65
CA THR A 40 20.02 -4.97 -13.87
C THR A 40 19.06 -5.15 -15.06
N PRO A 41 17.93 -4.41 -15.09
CA PRO A 41 17.48 -3.50 -14.04
C PRO A 41 17.01 -4.22 -12.78
N LEU A 42 16.92 -3.50 -11.65
CA LEU A 42 16.47 -4.01 -10.36
C LEU A 42 15.55 -3.00 -9.65
N ILE A 43 14.59 -3.49 -8.88
CA ILE A 43 14.08 -2.79 -7.69
C ILE A 43 14.59 -3.54 -6.47
N VAL A 44 15.18 -2.80 -5.53
CA VAL A 44 15.77 -3.33 -4.29
C VAL A 44 15.07 -2.70 -3.11
N LEU A 45 14.77 -3.50 -2.09
CA LEU A 45 14.18 -3.04 -0.83
C LEU A 45 15.25 -2.98 0.26
N ASP A 46 15.25 -1.91 1.05
CA ASP A 46 16.14 -1.71 2.21
C ASP A 46 15.44 -2.23 3.47
N ASP A 47 16.00 -3.27 4.08
CA ASP A 47 15.42 -3.93 5.26
C ASP A 47 15.36 -3.00 6.47
N ALA A 48 16.44 -2.29 6.74
CA ALA A 48 16.54 -1.37 7.87
C ALA A 48 15.55 -0.20 7.73
N GLY A 49 15.43 0.35 6.50
CA GLY A 49 14.46 1.40 6.18
C GLY A 49 13.02 0.94 6.37
N MET A 50 12.66 -0.24 5.84
CA MET A 50 11.33 -0.81 6.03
C MET A 50 11.01 -1.07 7.51
N GLN A 51 11.96 -1.60 8.27
CA GLN A 51 11.79 -1.85 9.69
C GLN A 51 11.57 -0.56 10.47
N ALA A 52 12.35 0.48 10.20
CA ALA A 52 12.21 1.80 10.82
C ALA A 52 10.83 2.42 10.51
N ASN A 53 10.38 2.36 9.26
CA ASN A 53 9.09 2.90 8.84
C ASN A 53 7.93 2.18 9.54
N VAL A 54 7.96 0.84 9.61
CA VAL A 54 6.94 0.04 10.29
C VAL A 54 6.89 0.35 11.79
N ALA A 55 8.04 0.41 12.44
CA ALA A 55 8.13 0.75 13.86
C ALA A 55 7.62 2.18 14.16
N THR A 56 7.98 3.15 13.31
CA THR A 56 7.54 4.53 13.41
C THR A 56 6.02 4.66 13.34
N MET A 57 5.40 4.04 12.33
CA MET A 57 3.93 4.09 12.18
C MET A 57 3.21 3.38 13.32
N ALA A 58 3.71 2.21 13.74
CA ALA A 58 3.10 1.45 14.83
C ALA A 58 3.14 2.24 16.16
N ALA A 59 4.30 2.80 16.53
CA ALA A 59 4.44 3.60 17.73
C ALA A 59 3.52 4.85 17.69
N TRP A 60 3.47 5.53 16.55
CA TRP A 60 2.65 6.71 16.37
C TRP A 60 1.14 6.42 16.49
N CYS A 61 0.68 5.28 15.96
CA CYS A 61 -0.69 4.83 16.12
C CYS A 61 -1.03 4.53 17.59
N VAL A 62 -0.16 3.80 18.27
CA VAL A 62 -0.33 3.44 19.70
C VAL A 62 -0.43 4.68 20.58
N GLU A 63 0.46 5.68 20.39
CA GLU A 63 0.40 6.94 21.14
C GLU A 63 -0.94 7.66 21.03
N ARG A 64 -1.63 7.50 19.89
CA ARG A 64 -2.90 8.20 19.59
C ARG A 64 -4.12 7.34 19.81
N GLY A 65 -3.95 6.11 20.28
CA GLY A 65 -5.04 5.14 20.45
C GLY A 65 -5.74 4.86 19.12
N LEU A 66 -4.98 4.81 18.03
CA LEU A 66 -5.44 4.47 16.69
C LEU A 66 -5.01 3.06 16.33
N GLU A 67 -5.79 2.43 15.48
CA GLU A 67 -5.49 1.16 14.88
C GLU A 67 -5.13 1.33 13.40
N ILE A 68 -4.54 0.33 12.79
CA ILE A 68 -4.19 0.39 11.38
C ILE A 68 -4.49 -0.94 10.70
N MET A 69 -5.07 -0.86 9.50
CA MET A 69 -5.20 -1.95 8.51
C MET A 69 -4.58 -1.46 7.19
N PRO A 70 -3.26 -1.59 7.02
CA PRO A 70 -2.55 -0.98 5.89
C PRO A 70 -3.07 -1.49 4.54
N HIS A 71 -3.06 -0.63 3.51
CA HIS A 71 -3.37 -1.02 2.14
C HIS A 71 -2.33 -2.00 1.58
N GLY A 72 -2.65 -3.29 1.60
CA GLY A 72 -1.84 -4.37 1.02
C GLY A 72 -1.87 -4.41 -0.51
N LYS A 73 -2.85 -3.73 -1.15
CA LYS A 73 -2.91 -3.62 -2.62
C LYS A 73 -1.65 -3.01 -3.23
N THR A 74 -0.93 -2.22 -2.45
CA THR A 74 0.30 -1.55 -2.89
C THR A 74 1.39 -2.55 -3.24
N THR A 75 1.54 -3.57 -2.43
CA THR A 75 2.65 -4.51 -2.53
C THR A 75 2.22 -5.89 -3.02
N MET A 76 0.99 -6.30 -2.72
CA MET A 76 0.49 -7.67 -2.90
C MET A 76 1.52 -8.72 -2.49
N ALA A 77 2.23 -8.46 -1.38
CA ALA A 77 3.36 -9.24 -0.89
C ALA A 77 3.14 -9.67 0.57
N PRO A 78 2.88 -10.96 0.83
CA PRO A 78 2.57 -11.48 2.19
C PRO A 78 3.71 -11.26 3.18
N GLU A 79 4.97 -11.27 2.75
CA GLU A 79 6.11 -11.01 3.62
C GLU A 79 6.09 -9.57 4.18
N LEU A 80 5.65 -8.60 3.36
CA LEU A 80 5.50 -7.20 3.78
C LEU A 80 4.26 -7.02 4.64
N TRP A 81 3.16 -7.67 4.33
CA TRP A 81 1.95 -7.67 5.16
C TRP A 81 2.24 -8.25 6.55
N LYS A 82 3.01 -9.35 6.60
CA LYS A 82 3.41 -9.96 7.87
C LYS A 82 4.22 -9.00 8.75
N ARG A 83 5.16 -8.23 8.18
CA ARG A 83 5.89 -7.22 8.95
C ARG A 83 4.95 -6.19 9.60
N GLN A 84 3.90 -5.78 8.89
CA GLN A 84 2.92 -4.82 9.38
C GLN A 84 2.01 -5.44 10.46
N THR A 85 1.54 -6.68 10.27
CA THR A 85 0.72 -7.39 11.27
C THR A 85 1.52 -7.78 12.50
N ASP A 86 2.77 -8.20 12.37
CA ASP A 86 3.67 -8.46 13.50
C ASP A 86 3.93 -7.19 14.34
N ALA A 87 3.85 -6.01 13.72
CA ALA A 87 3.96 -4.71 14.40
C ALA A 87 2.62 -4.20 14.98
N GLY A 88 1.55 -4.99 14.93
CA GLY A 88 0.28 -4.69 15.58
C GLY A 88 -0.83 -4.20 14.64
N ALA A 89 -0.67 -4.27 13.30
CA ALA A 89 -1.78 -4.01 12.41
C ALA A 89 -2.89 -5.06 12.58
N LEU A 90 -4.15 -4.63 12.64
CA LEU A 90 -5.32 -5.47 12.88
C LEU A 90 -5.65 -6.45 11.74
N GLY A 91 -5.11 -6.19 10.57
CA GLY A 91 -5.34 -6.90 9.34
C GLY A 91 -4.85 -6.09 8.15
N ILE A 92 -5.28 -6.45 6.95
CA ILE A 92 -4.82 -5.81 5.71
C ILE A 92 -6.02 -5.27 4.93
N THR A 93 -5.89 -4.06 4.39
CA THR A 93 -6.87 -3.47 3.47
C THR A 93 -6.53 -3.83 2.03
N LEU A 94 -7.53 -4.31 1.30
CA LEU A 94 -7.43 -4.66 -0.12
C LEU A 94 -8.47 -3.88 -0.94
N ALA A 95 -8.34 -3.87 -2.27
CA ALA A 95 -9.13 -2.98 -3.12
C ALA A 95 -10.15 -3.70 -3.99
N THR A 96 -10.01 -5.00 -4.21
CA THR A 96 -10.92 -5.81 -5.03
C THR A 96 -11.16 -7.17 -4.41
N MET A 97 -12.30 -7.80 -4.74
CA MET A 97 -12.59 -9.17 -4.27
C MET A 97 -11.58 -10.20 -4.80
N GLY A 98 -10.97 -9.97 -5.97
CA GLY A 98 -9.86 -10.78 -6.45
C GLY A 98 -8.66 -10.75 -5.50
N GLN A 99 -8.28 -9.55 -5.05
CA GLN A 99 -7.21 -9.38 -4.04
C GLN A 99 -7.61 -9.98 -2.69
N VAL A 100 -8.88 -9.86 -2.27
CA VAL A 100 -9.39 -10.50 -1.03
C VAL A 100 -9.20 -12.01 -1.10
N ARG A 101 -9.59 -12.63 -2.22
CA ARG A 101 -9.41 -14.07 -2.44
C ARG A 101 -7.93 -14.46 -2.39
N THR A 102 -7.06 -13.71 -3.07
CA THR A 102 -5.61 -13.88 -2.99
C THR A 102 -5.11 -13.73 -1.55
N GLY A 103 -5.55 -12.71 -0.82
CA GLY A 103 -5.17 -12.49 0.58
C GLY A 103 -5.56 -13.65 1.50
N ARG A 104 -6.76 -14.22 1.33
CA ARG A 104 -7.21 -15.42 2.07
C ARG A 104 -6.36 -16.65 1.73
N ASP A 105 -6.12 -16.89 0.45
CA ASP A 105 -5.23 -17.95 0.00
C ASP A 105 -3.82 -17.78 0.59
N LEU A 106 -3.37 -16.53 0.71
CA LEU A 106 -2.12 -16.12 1.33
C LEU A 106 -2.15 -16.11 2.88
N GLY A 107 -3.25 -16.48 3.52
CA GLY A 107 -3.36 -16.71 4.98
C GLY A 107 -3.74 -15.48 5.77
N LEU A 108 -4.35 -14.45 5.17
CA LEU A 108 -4.90 -13.33 5.93
C LEU A 108 -6.22 -13.73 6.60
N ASP A 109 -6.31 -13.49 7.90
CA ASP A 109 -7.50 -13.76 8.72
C ASP A 109 -8.32 -12.50 9.02
N SER A 110 -7.81 -11.32 8.64
CA SER A 110 -8.51 -10.06 8.85
C SER A 110 -8.30 -9.15 7.63
N ILE A 111 -9.37 -8.91 6.88
CA ILE A 111 -9.34 -8.16 5.61
C ILE A 111 -10.43 -7.09 5.59
N MET A 112 -10.02 -5.85 5.30
CA MET A 112 -10.94 -4.78 4.93
C MET A 112 -10.91 -4.63 3.40
N LEU A 113 -12.03 -4.82 2.73
CA LEU A 113 -12.19 -4.45 1.33
C LEU A 113 -12.57 -2.97 1.26
N ALA A 114 -11.63 -2.12 0.87
CA ALA A 114 -11.88 -0.69 0.66
C ALA A 114 -12.64 -0.43 -0.66
N ASN A 115 -13.79 -1.07 -0.81
CA ASN A 115 -14.66 -1.00 -1.96
C ASN A 115 -15.99 -1.71 -1.67
N ALA A 116 -16.96 -1.62 -2.60
CA ALA A 116 -18.18 -2.41 -2.56
C ALA A 116 -17.97 -3.83 -3.13
N ALA A 117 -18.64 -4.82 -2.55
CA ALA A 117 -18.69 -6.19 -3.02
C ALA A 117 -20.07 -6.47 -3.64
N VAL A 118 -20.21 -6.36 -4.95
CA VAL A 118 -21.52 -6.47 -5.65
C VAL A 118 -21.65 -7.68 -6.59
N ASP A 119 -20.57 -8.39 -6.88
CA ASP A 119 -20.61 -9.56 -7.74
C ASP A 119 -21.09 -10.80 -6.97
N ALA A 120 -22.19 -11.41 -7.45
CA ALA A 120 -22.83 -12.55 -6.79
C ALA A 120 -21.89 -13.75 -6.58
N ARG A 121 -20.95 -13.99 -7.49
CA ARG A 121 -20.00 -15.11 -7.37
C ARG A 121 -18.99 -14.85 -6.26
N SER A 122 -18.53 -13.62 -6.12
CA SER A 122 -17.59 -13.24 -5.07
C SER A 122 -18.26 -13.22 -3.69
N LEU A 123 -19.53 -12.81 -3.60
CA LEU A 123 -20.30 -12.85 -2.36
C LEU A 123 -20.65 -14.29 -1.95
N ALA A 124 -20.98 -15.17 -2.91
CA ALA A 124 -21.20 -16.60 -2.62
C ALA A 124 -19.91 -17.29 -2.12
N TRP A 125 -18.73 -16.93 -2.69
CA TRP A 125 -17.44 -17.39 -2.18
C TRP A 125 -17.18 -16.86 -0.77
N LEU A 126 -17.43 -15.57 -0.53
CA LEU A 126 -17.27 -14.93 0.78
C LEU A 126 -18.13 -15.59 1.84
N ALA A 127 -19.37 -15.97 1.52
CA ALA A 127 -20.26 -16.68 2.44
C ALA A 127 -19.62 -17.99 2.95
N GLY A 128 -18.92 -18.72 2.07
CA GLY A 128 -18.14 -19.91 2.46
C GLY A 128 -16.98 -19.58 3.41
N GLU A 129 -16.24 -18.50 3.14
CA GLU A 129 -15.12 -18.06 4.00
C GLU A 129 -15.61 -17.60 5.37
N LEU A 130 -16.80 -16.98 5.46
CA LEU A 130 -17.39 -16.53 6.72
C LEU A 130 -17.76 -17.67 7.68
N ALA A 131 -17.73 -18.94 7.23
CA ALA A 131 -17.87 -20.10 8.09
C ALA A 131 -16.67 -20.29 9.05
N ASP A 132 -15.52 -19.74 8.70
CA ASP A 132 -14.38 -19.62 9.60
C ASP A 132 -14.64 -18.51 10.64
N PRO A 133 -14.84 -18.83 11.94
CA PRO A 133 -15.08 -17.81 12.95
C PRO A 133 -13.86 -16.91 13.22
N GLY A 134 -12.68 -17.34 12.83
CA GLY A 134 -11.45 -16.56 12.92
C GLY A 134 -11.30 -15.54 11.81
N PHE A 135 -12.01 -15.68 10.70
CA PHE A 135 -11.93 -14.75 9.58
C PHE A 135 -12.76 -13.49 9.83
N ARG A 136 -12.15 -12.33 9.76
CA ARG A 136 -12.81 -11.01 9.82
C ARG A 136 -12.78 -10.36 8.46
N PHE A 137 -13.95 -9.95 8.00
CA PHE A 137 -14.12 -9.25 6.73
C PHE A 137 -15.07 -8.07 6.90
N VAL A 138 -14.72 -6.93 6.33
CA VAL A 138 -15.58 -5.77 6.22
C VAL A 138 -15.42 -5.12 4.86
N CYS A 139 -16.51 -4.67 4.25
CA CYS A 139 -16.53 -3.92 2.99
C CYS A 139 -17.37 -2.66 3.10
N TRP A 140 -17.62 -1.98 1.98
CA TRP A 140 -18.32 -0.70 1.96
C TRP A 140 -19.59 -0.73 1.11
N ALA A 141 -20.50 0.17 1.42
CA ALA A 141 -21.63 0.52 0.57
C ALA A 141 -21.75 2.05 0.47
N ASP A 142 -21.98 2.55 -0.72
CA ASP A 142 -21.98 3.98 -1.06
C ASP A 142 -23.34 4.49 -1.56
N SER A 143 -24.32 3.60 -1.73
CA SER A 143 -25.65 3.92 -2.24
C SER A 143 -26.65 2.83 -1.87
N LEU A 144 -27.95 3.15 -1.88
CA LEU A 144 -29.03 2.15 -1.73
C LEU A 144 -28.93 1.09 -2.83
N ALA A 145 -28.56 1.48 -4.05
CA ALA A 145 -28.38 0.55 -5.16
C ALA A 145 -27.27 -0.47 -4.90
N THR A 146 -26.17 -0.06 -4.22
CA THR A 146 -25.11 -0.97 -3.79
C THR A 146 -25.61 -1.96 -2.75
N VAL A 147 -26.40 -1.52 -1.76
CA VAL A 147 -27.01 -2.38 -0.74
C VAL A 147 -27.97 -3.39 -1.39
N ASP A 148 -28.86 -2.91 -2.27
CA ASP A 148 -29.82 -3.77 -3.00
C ASP A 148 -29.11 -4.83 -3.85
N ALA A 149 -28.00 -4.47 -4.50
CA ALA A 149 -27.20 -5.39 -5.29
C ALA A 149 -26.56 -6.48 -4.40
N MET A 150 -26.01 -6.10 -3.24
CA MET A 150 -25.43 -7.04 -2.28
C MET A 150 -26.48 -8.00 -1.72
N GLU A 151 -27.63 -7.51 -1.29
CA GLU A 151 -28.73 -8.34 -0.78
C GLU A 151 -29.30 -9.28 -1.86
N SER A 152 -29.47 -8.76 -3.07
CA SER A 152 -29.93 -9.58 -4.21
C SER A 152 -28.93 -10.72 -4.51
N ALA A 153 -27.64 -10.42 -4.44
CA ALA A 153 -26.57 -11.40 -4.67
C ALA A 153 -26.48 -12.47 -3.56
N LEU A 154 -26.86 -12.11 -2.32
CA LEU A 154 -26.88 -13.03 -1.18
C LEU A 154 -28.24 -13.74 -1.00
N ASN A 155 -29.24 -13.40 -1.81
CA ASN A 155 -30.54 -14.05 -1.71
C ASN A 155 -30.44 -15.55 -2.03
N GLY A 156 -30.86 -16.39 -1.06
CA GLY A 156 -30.77 -17.85 -1.17
C GLY A 156 -29.37 -18.43 -0.93
N VAL A 157 -28.39 -17.62 -0.59
CA VAL A 157 -27.06 -18.06 -0.12
C VAL A 157 -27.14 -18.33 1.38
N GLU A 158 -26.66 -19.50 1.82
CA GLU A 158 -26.53 -19.81 3.24
C GLU A 158 -25.38 -18.99 3.84
N LEU A 159 -25.71 -18.08 4.77
CA LEU A 159 -24.75 -17.23 5.47
C LEU A 159 -24.60 -17.67 6.92
N PRO A 160 -23.38 -18.04 7.36
CA PRO A 160 -23.12 -18.35 8.80
C PRO A 160 -23.32 -17.13 9.69
N ARG A 161 -23.13 -15.92 9.16
CA ARG A 161 -23.32 -14.62 9.80
C ARG A 161 -23.45 -13.53 8.73
N PRO A 162 -24.08 -12.38 9.05
CA PRO A 162 -24.17 -11.24 8.13
C PRO A 162 -22.79 -10.74 7.69
N VAL A 163 -22.73 -10.15 6.50
CA VAL A 163 -21.52 -9.48 6.00
C VAL A 163 -21.41 -8.09 6.63
N ASP A 164 -20.27 -7.76 7.23
CA ASP A 164 -19.97 -6.45 7.80
C ASP A 164 -19.79 -5.40 6.70
N VAL A 165 -20.54 -4.30 6.78
CA VAL A 165 -20.53 -3.23 5.78
C VAL A 165 -20.46 -1.87 6.47
N CYS A 166 -19.46 -1.06 6.10
CA CYS A 166 -19.41 0.35 6.46
C CYS A 166 -20.11 1.20 5.40
N VAL A 167 -20.81 2.24 5.85
CA VAL A 167 -21.27 3.29 4.93
C VAL A 167 -20.09 4.11 4.45
N GLU A 168 -19.86 4.20 3.14
CA GLU A 168 -18.82 5.06 2.59
C GLU A 168 -19.36 6.48 2.39
N LEU A 169 -18.75 7.45 3.08
CA LEU A 169 -18.96 8.86 2.82
C LEU A 169 -18.00 9.31 1.69
N GLY A 170 -18.54 9.94 0.68
CA GLY A 170 -17.79 10.57 -0.41
C GLY A 170 -17.92 12.09 -0.37
N ALA A 171 -17.70 12.71 -1.52
CA ALA A 171 -17.91 14.15 -1.73
C ALA A 171 -18.35 14.41 -3.17
N ALA A 172 -18.98 15.55 -3.41
CA ALA A 172 -19.36 15.98 -4.74
C ALA A 172 -18.12 16.07 -5.66
N GLY A 173 -18.19 15.43 -6.83
CA GLY A 173 -17.05 15.34 -7.75
C GLY A 173 -15.96 14.37 -7.34
N GLY A 174 -16.04 13.75 -6.16
CA GLY A 174 -15.11 12.72 -5.68
C GLY A 174 -15.31 11.36 -6.35
N ARG A 175 -14.58 10.34 -5.86
CA ARG A 175 -14.57 8.99 -6.43
C ARG A 175 -15.86 8.22 -6.13
N THR A 176 -15.91 7.40 -5.10
CA THR A 176 -17.05 6.66 -4.56
C THR A 176 -17.60 7.34 -3.31
N GLY A 177 -18.63 6.77 -2.67
CA GLY A 177 -19.20 7.25 -1.43
C GLY A 177 -20.49 8.08 -1.61
N ALA A 178 -21.36 8.06 -0.61
CA ALA A 178 -22.55 8.89 -0.54
C ALA A 178 -22.21 10.38 -0.70
N ARG A 179 -23.02 11.12 -1.42
CA ARG A 179 -22.72 12.51 -1.79
C ARG A 179 -23.20 13.51 -0.73
N SER A 180 -24.00 13.06 0.23
CA SER A 180 -24.46 13.85 1.36
C SER A 180 -24.55 13.00 2.64
N VAL A 181 -24.62 13.67 3.78
CA VAL A 181 -24.84 13.01 5.08
C VAL A 181 -26.22 12.36 5.14
N ASP A 182 -27.25 13.00 4.59
CA ASP A 182 -28.62 12.47 4.56
C ASP A 182 -28.66 11.15 3.77
N GLU A 183 -28.07 11.11 2.58
CA GLU A 183 -27.94 9.89 1.78
C GLU A 183 -27.17 8.79 2.52
N ALA A 184 -26.10 9.14 3.23
CA ALA A 184 -25.34 8.20 4.04
C ALA A 184 -26.13 7.64 5.21
N ILE A 185 -27.01 8.44 5.83
CA ILE A 185 -27.92 8.00 6.90
C ILE A 185 -28.96 7.01 6.33
N GLU A 186 -29.56 7.30 5.17
CA GLU A 186 -30.51 6.38 4.52
C GLU A 186 -29.85 5.01 4.21
N ILE A 187 -28.60 5.01 3.77
CA ILE A 187 -27.82 3.79 3.54
C ILE A 187 -27.62 3.03 4.87
N ALA A 188 -27.26 3.76 5.95
CA ALA A 188 -27.06 3.16 7.27
C ALA A 188 -28.34 2.52 7.82
N GLU A 189 -29.49 3.20 7.70
CA GLU A 189 -30.80 2.67 8.09
C GLU A 189 -31.15 1.40 7.31
N ARG A 190 -30.85 1.38 6.01
CA ARG A 190 -31.09 0.22 5.15
C ARG A 190 -30.21 -0.97 5.50
N LEU A 191 -28.92 -0.72 5.83
CA LEU A 191 -27.99 -1.75 6.29
C LEU A 191 -28.41 -2.32 7.65
N ALA A 192 -28.81 -1.46 8.59
CA ALA A 192 -29.27 -1.86 9.93
C ALA A 192 -30.57 -2.68 9.89
N ALA A 193 -31.39 -2.53 8.84
CA ALA A 193 -32.61 -3.29 8.63
C ALA A 193 -32.41 -4.60 7.85
N SER A 194 -31.19 -4.92 7.41
CA SER A 194 -30.88 -6.09 6.58
C SER A 194 -30.67 -7.35 7.43
N ASP A 195 -31.18 -8.49 6.97
CA ASP A 195 -30.95 -9.80 7.60
C ASP A 195 -29.60 -10.43 7.16
N VAL A 196 -29.00 -9.97 6.06
CA VAL A 196 -27.79 -10.57 5.45
C VAL A 196 -26.58 -9.63 5.48
N LEU A 197 -26.76 -8.34 5.77
CA LEU A 197 -25.72 -7.34 5.94
C LEU A 197 -25.77 -6.77 7.35
N ARG A 198 -24.64 -6.40 7.92
CA ARG A 198 -24.53 -5.75 9.22
C ARG A 198 -23.91 -4.36 9.05
N LEU A 199 -24.57 -3.34 9.58
CA LEU A 199 -23.97 -2.01 9.67
C LEU A 199 -22.77 -2.04 10.62
N ALA A 200 -21.56 -1.96 10.05
CA ALA A 200 -20.31 -2.10 10.78
C ALA A 200 -19.50 -0.80 10.91
N GLY A 201 -20.07 0.36 10.53
CA GLY A 201 -19.38 1.62 10.73
C GLY A 201 -19.44 2.60 9.56
N VAL A 202 -18.48 3.52 9.55
CA VAL A 202 -18.32 4.57 8.52
C VAL A 202 -16.94 4.47 7.90
N ALA A 203 -16.88 4.50 6.58
CA ALA A 203 -15.67 4.55 5.79
C ALA A 203 -15.58 5.84 4.98
N GLY A 204 -14.38 6.20 4.54
CA GLY A 204 -14.16 7.31 3.62
C GLY A 204 -12.71 7.38 3.18
N TYR A 205 -12.44 8.22 2.17
CA TYR A 205 -11.09 8.43 1.67
C TYR A 205 -10.81 9.90 1.41
N GLU A 206 -10.15 10.54 2.34
CA GLU A 206 -9.81 11.96 2.32
C GLU A 206 -8.82 12.33 1.20
N GLY A 207 -7.99 11.39 0.76
CA GLY A 207 -7.06 11.59 -0.35
C GLY A 207 -7.71 11.82 -1.72
N SER A 208 -9.05 11.69 -1.82
CA SER A 208 -9.81 12.09 -3.01
C SER A 208 -10.29 13.55 -2.94
N ILE A 209 -10.07 14.24 -1.83
CA ILE A 209 -10.54 15.61 -1.59
C ILE A 209 -9.49 16.64 -1.96
N ALA A 210 -8.22 16.34 -1.71
CA ALA A 210 -7.08 17.21 -2.05
C ALA A 210 -5.90 16.37 -2.56
N HIS A 211 -5.02 17.03 -3.33
CA HIS A 211 -3.82 16.42 -3.92
C HIS A 211 -2.54 17.17 -3.55
N ASP A 212 -2.62 18.10 -2.60
CA ASP A 212 -1.51 18.91 -2.13
C ASP A 212 -1.64 19.20 -0.63
N ARG A 213 -0.66 19.90 -0.07
CA ARG A 213 -0.66 20.33 1.33
C ARG A 213 -0.86 21.86 1.46
N SER A 214 -1.55 22.49 0.50
CA SER A 214 -1.97 23.89 0.63
C SER A 214 -2.90 24.08 1.83
N PRO A 215 -2.95 25.27 2.45
CA PRO A 215 -3.89 25.56 3.53
C PRO A 215 -5.34 25.24 3.17
N GLU A 216 -5.73 25.49 1.92
CA GLU A 216 -7.06 25.22 1.38
C GLU A 216 -7.32 23.70 1.27
N GLY A 217 -6.34 22.94 0.75
CA GLY A 217 -6.42 21.49 0.65
C GLY A 217 -6.52 20.82 2.02
N LEU A 218 -5.66 21.23 2.97
CA LEU A 218 -5.69 20.70 4.35
C LEU A 218 -7.00 21.05 5.06
N ALA A 219 -7.55 22.25 4.86
CA ALA A 219 -8.85 22.65 5.42
C ALA A 219 -10.00 21.83 4.83
N ALA A 220 -10.00 21.55 3.53
CA ALA A 220 -10.99 20.72 2.87
C ALA A 220 -10.96 19.26 3.40
N VAL A 221 -9.77 18.69 3.55
CA VAL A 221 -9.57 17.36 4.16
C VAL A 221 -10.11 17.33 5.59
N ARG A 222 -9.78 18.32 6.41
CA ARG A 222 -10.27 18.41 7.80
C ARG A 222 -11.79 18.48 7.85
N SER A 223 -12.41 19.36 7.06
CA SER A 223 -13.88 19.52 7.01
C SER A 223 -14.57 18.21 6.59
N TYR A 224 -14.02 17.49 5.63
CA TYR A 224 -14.53 16.18 5.23
C TYR A 224 -14.45 15.15 6.37
N LEU A 225 -13.37 15.08 7.11
CA LEU A 225 -13.19 14.15 8.23
C LEU A 225 -14.07 14.51 9.42
N GLU A 226 -14.30 15.80 9.70
CA GLU A 226 -15.27 16.27 10.68
C GLU A 226 -16.69 15.84 10.31
N THR A 227 -17.04 15.92 9.02
CA THR A 227 -18.33 15.44 8.50
C THR A 227 -18.46 13.92 8.65
N GLN A 228 -17.40 13.15 8.37
CA GLN A 228 -17.38 11.71 8.60
C GLN A 228 -17.58 11.35 10.07
N LEU A 229 -16.95 12.05 10.99
CA LEU A 229 -17.11 11.83 12.42
C LEU A 229 -18.51 12.24 12.90
N ALA A 230 -19.11 13.30 12.33
CA ALA A 230 -20.48 13.69 12.61
C ALA A 230 -21.48 12.63 12.11
N LEU A 231 -21.27 12.06 10.93
CA LEU A 231 -22.07 10.94 10.42
C LEU A 231 -21.99 9.74 11.36
N HIS A 232 -20.78 9.33 11.79
CA HIS A 232 -20.62 8.24 12.75
C HIS A 232 -21.48 8.46 14.01
N ARG A 233 -21.44 9.67 14.59
CA ARG A 233 -22.24 10.02 15.76
C ARG A 233 -23.75 9.96 15.49
N ALA A 234 -24.18 10.42 14.32
CA ALA A 234 -25.60 10.42 13.95
C ALA A 234 -26.17 9.00 13.80
N ILE A 235 -25.38 8.05 13.26
CA ILE A 235 -25.82 6.66 13.05
C ILE A 235 -25.46 5.71 14.21
N THR A 236 -24.80 6.21 15.27
CA THR A 236 -24.46 5.39 16.44
C THR A 236 -25.65 4.61 17.03
N PRO A 237 -26.90 5.16 17.10
CA PRO A 237 -28.04 4.40 17.57
C PRO A 237 -28.48 3.23 16.69
N LEU A 238 -27.99 3.13 15.48
CA LEU A 238 -28.28 2.05 14.52
C LEU A 238 -27.33 0.86 14.64
N TYR A 239 -26.20 1.01 15.32
CA TYR A 239 -25.25 -0.10 15.49
C TYR A 239 -25.77 -1.13 16.49
N ASP A 240 -25.55 -2.40 16.17
CA ASP A 240 -25.69 -3.51 17.10
C ASP A 240 -24.54 -3.56 18.13
N ASP A 241 -24.43 -4.67 18.88
CA ASP A 241 -23.38 -4.87 19.90
C ASP A 241 -22.00 -5.27 19.30
N GLY A 242 -21.88 -5.41 17.98
CA GLY A 242 -20.63 -5.81 17.30
C GLY A 242 -19.57 -4.72 17.24
N GLU A 243 -18.39 -5.07 16.75
CA GLU A 243 -17.33 -4.09 16.45
C GLU A 243 -17.79 -3.07 15.41
N VAL A 244 -17.40 -1.81 15.63
CA VAL A 244 -17.71 -0.68 14.73
C VAL A 244 -16.41 -0.09 14.21
N TYR A 245 -16.34 0.18 12.90
CA TYR A 245 -15.18 0.80 12.27
C TYR A 245 -15.47 2.26 11.92
N VAL A 246 -14.56 3.16 12.29
CA VAL A 246 -14.44 4.49 11.69
C VAL A 246 -13.13 4.51 10.96
N THR A 247 -13.17 4.51 9.63
CA THR A 247 -11.98 4.26 8.86
C THR A 247 -11.73 5.29 7.75
N ALA A 248 -10.52 5.83 7.74
CA ALA A 248 -9.96 6.79 6.79
C ALA A 248 -8.42 6.67 6.81
N GLY A 249 -7.70 7.66 6.31
CA GLY A 249 -6.27 7.75 6.45
C GLY A 249 -5.50 7.06 5.33
N GLY A 250 -5.42 7.73 4.19
CA GLY A 250 -4.39 7.46 3.19
C GLY A 250 -3.00 7.88 3.67
N SER A 251 -1.96 7.66 2.84
CA SER A 251 -0.58 7.96 3.24
C SER A 251 -0.24 9.47 3.25
N ALA A 252 -1.16 10.34 2.78
CA ALA A 252 -0.91 11.77 2.62
C ALA A 252 -1.39 12.65 3.80
N TYR A 253 -2.44 12.22 4.55
CA TYR A 253 -3.14 13.10 5.50
C TYR A 253 -3.50 12.40 6.82
N PHE A 254 -2.85 11.31 7.17
CA PHE A 254 -3.20 10.51 8.35
C PHE A 254 -3.07 11.29 9.68
N GLU A 255 -2.25 12.33 9.73
CA GLU A 255 -2.13 13.21 10.91
C GLU A 255 -3.38 14.06 11.11
N ILE A 256 -4.02 14.53 10.02
CA ILE A 256 -5.29 15.27 10.10
C ILE A 256 -6.42 14.33 10.55
N VAL A 257 -6.40 13.10 10.07
CA VAL A 257 -7.33 12.06 10.52
C VAL A 257 -7.19 11.85 12.03
N ALA A 258 -5.96 11.68 12.51
CA ALA A 258 -5.68 11.52 13.93
C ALA A 258 -6.16 12.72 14.77
N ASP A 259 -5.89 13.95 14.31
CA ASP A 259 -6.30 15.18 14.97
C ASP A 259 -7.83 15.27 15.10
N VAL A 260 -8.56 14.98 14.01
CA VAL A 260 -10.03 15.03 14.02
C VAL A 260 -10.60 13.93 14.92
N TRP A 261 -10.06 12.73 14.86
CA TRP A 261 -10.54 11.61 15.68
C TRP A 261 -10.14 11.70 17.16
N ALA A 262 -9.17 12.56 17.51
CA ALA A 262 -8.87 12.83 18.91
C ALA A 262 -10.06 13.40 19.70
N ALA A 263 -11.02 14.05 19.02
CA ALA A 263 -12.25 14.55 19.60
C ALA A 263 -13.38 13.50 19.70
N ALA A 264 -13.12 12.25 19.26
CA ALA A 264 -14.12 11.19 19.31
C ALA A 264 -14.17 10.53 20.69
N GLU A 265 -15.39 10.15 21.11
CA GLU A 265 -15.58 9.32 22.29
C GLU A 265 -15.01 7.91 22.08
N ARG A 266 -14.35 7.36 23.09
CA ARG A 266 -13.76 6.01 23.06
C ARG A 266 -14.65 5.06 23.87
N ASP A 267 -15.52 4.32 23.18
CA ASP A 267 -16.49 3.39 23.79
C ASP A 267 -15.94 1.94 23.94
N GLY A 268 -14.70 1.71 23.55
CA GLY A 268 -14.02 0.40 23.61
C GLY A 268 -14.43 -0.59 22.51
N ARG A 269 -15.50 -0.35 21.74
CA ARG A 269 -15.92 -1.16 20.60
C ARG A 269 -15.67 -0.51 19.24
N THR A 270 -15.54 0.80 19.21
CA THR A 270 -15.26 1.56 17.99
C THR A 270 -13.77 1.54 17.67
N ARG A 271 -13.44 1.00 16.50
CA ARG A 271 -12.10 0.87 15.94
C ARG A 271 -11.80 2.05 15.01
N PHE A 272 -11.05 3.03 15.49
CA PHE A 272 -10.57 4.16 14.68
C PHE A 272 -9.34 3.70 13.86
N THR A 273 -9.57 3.31 12.61
CA THR A 273 -8.65 2.50 11.83
C THR A 273 -8.10 3.27 10.62
N LEU A 274 -6.80 3.51 10.62
CA LEU A 274 -6.07 4.05 9.46
C LEU A 274 -5.84 2.96 8.40
N ARG A 275 -5.66 3.40 7.14
CA ARG A 275 -5.38 2.48 6.03
C ARG A 275 -4.12 2.81 5.24
N SER A 276 -3.30 3.74 5.73
CA SER A 276 -2.01 4.07 5.11
C SER A 276 -1.20 2.79 4.84
N GLY A 277 -0.71 2.58 3.63
CA GLY A 277 0.00 1.35 3.25
C GLY A 277 1.37 1.59 2.63
N ALA A 278 1.53 2.71 1.90
CA ALA A 278 2.79 3.04 1.21
C ALA A 278 3.94 3.36 2.17
N TYR A 279 3.66 3.65 3.43
CA TYR A 279 4.67 4.02 4.43
C TYR A 279 5.78 2.98 4.60
N ILE A 280 5.47 1.68 4.40
CA ILE A 280 6.46 0.60 4.60
C ILE A 280 7.70 0.79 3.75
N VAL A 281 7.57 1.30 2.53
CA VAL A 281 8.70 1.59 1.63
C VAL A 281 8.96 3.09 1.47
N HIS A 282 8.01 3.95 1.77
CA HIS A 282 8.03 5.40 1.64
C HIS A 282 8.80 5.86 0.40
N ASP A 283 8.11 6.24 -0.65
CA ASP A 283 8.76 6.56 -1.92
C ASP A 283 9.57 7.88 -1.89
N ASP A 284 10.45 8.04 -2.85
CA ASP A 284 11.34 9.20 -2.97
C ASP A 284 10.79 10.29 -3.93
N GLY A 285 9.53 10.15 -4.32
CA GLY A 285 8.85 11.06 -5.26
C GLY A 285 7.55 11.63 -4.69
N PHE A 286 6.43 10.97 -4.95
CA PHE A 286 5.10 11.48 -4.61
C PHE A 286 4.89 11.64 -3.10
N TYR A 287 5.09 10.57 -2.31
CA TYR A 287 4.87 10.65 -0.86
C TYR A 287 5.93 11.47 -0.15
N ARG A 288 7.14 11.59 -0.68
CA ARG A 288 8.16 12.52 -0.17
C ARG A 288 7.67 13.96 -0.12
N GLY A 289 6.83 14.38 -1.07
CA GLY A 289 6.30 15.75 -1.12
C GLY A 289 5.00 15.97 -0.37
N ILE A 290 4.29 14.91 0.02
CA ILE A 290 2.93 15.01 0.57
C ILE A 290 2.74 14.29 1.91
N SER A 291 3.61 13.36 2.29
CA SER A 291 3.53 12.68 3.58
C SER A 291 3.80 13.63 4.74
N PRO A 292 3.03 13.55 5.84
CA PRO A 292 3.34 14.33 7.04
C PRO A 292 4.67 13.93 7.72
N PHE A 293 5.20 12.74 7.40
CA PHE A 293 6.45 12.20 7.95
C PHE A 293 7.58 12.18 6.91
N ASP A 294 7.55 13.11 5.97
CA ASP A 294 8.67 13.31 5.06
C ASP A 294 9.88 13.94 5.78
N GLU A 295 11.11 13.54 5.42
CA GLU A 295 12.36 14.13 5.96
C GLU A 295 12.49 15.63 5.69
N GLY A 296 11.79 16.16 4.68
CA GLY A 296 11.71 17.58 4.37
C GLY A 296 10.60 18.33 5.08
N GLY A 297 9.76 17.64 5.86
CA GLY A 297 8.64 18.23 6.61
C GLY A 297 9.13 19.17 7.72
N ALA A 298 8.41 20.27 7.93
CA ALA A 298 8.81 21.39 8.83
C ALA A 298 8.68 21.06 10.34
N GLY A 299 8.94 19.83 10.81
CA GLY A 299 8.74 19.46 12.21
C GLY A 299 9.82 18.55 12.80
N GLU A 300 10.12 18.75 14.09
CA GLU A 300 10.77 17.77 14.94
C GLU A 300 9.77 16.65 15.22
N GLY A 301 9.73 15.61 14.42
CA GLY A 301 8.77 14.50 14.55
C GLY A 301 9.30 13.19 13.98
N PRO A 302 8.54 12.12 14.05
CA PRO A 302 8.91 10.87 13.40
C PRO A 302 8.97 11.05 11.89
N HIS A 303 9.97 10.43 11.25
CA HIS A 303 10.17 10.49 9.81
C HIS A 303 10.16 9.09 9.20
N PHE A 304 9.66 9.00 7.97
CA PHE A 304 9.84 7.82 7.13
C PHE A 304 11.09 8.00 6.26
N VAL A 305 11.75 6.89 5.99
CA VAL A 305 12.89 6.85 5.09
C VAL A 305 12.53 6.08 3.81
N ASN A 306 13.12 6.50 2.69
CA ASN A 306 12.98 5.76 1.44
C ASN A 306 13.63 4.38 1.56
N ALA A 307 12.83 3.32 1.36
CA ALA A 307 13.28 1.93 1.44
C ALA A 307 13.06 1.16 0.13
N MET A 308 12.78 1.84 -0.98
CA MET A 308 12.58 1.25 -2.31
C MET A 308 13.44 1.97 -3.35
N HIS A 309 14.40 1.27 -3.93
CA HIS A 309 15.38 1.84 -4.84
C HIS A 309 15.38 1.13 -6.18
N GLY A 310 15.38 1.91 -7.28
CA GLY A 310 15.66 1.40 -8.61
C GLY A 310 17.17 1.34 -8.86
N ILE A 311 17.65 0.31 -9.56
CA ILE A 311 19.04 0.24 -10.02
C ILE A 311 19.04 -0.13 -11.49
N ALA A 312 19.77 0.63 -12.30
CA ALA A 312 19.88 0.38 -13.73
C ALA A 312 21.30 0.64 -14.24
N ARG A 313 21.69 -0.05 -15.30
CA ARG A 313 23.01 0.06 -15.91
C ARG A 313 23.03 1.01 -17.09
N VAL A 314 24.06 1.83 -17.19
CA VAL A 314 24.31 2.67 -18.37
C VAL A 314 24.69 1.77 -19.54
N VAL A 315 23.82 1.70 -20.53
CA VAL A 315 24.02 0.88 -21.74
C VAL A 315 24.50 1.69 -22.93
N SER A 316 24.35 3.02 -22.88
CA SER A 316 24.79 3.92 -23.97
C SER A 316 25.01 5.32 -23.46
N SER A 317 26.02 6.02 -24.01
CA SER A 317 26.27 7.45 -23.85
C SER A 317 26.50 8.05 -25.25
N PRO A 318 25.42 8.24 -26.05
CA PRO A 318 25.56 8.52 -27.49
C PRO A 318 25.97 9.96 -27.78
N GLU A 319 25.81 10.88 -26.84
CA GLU A 319 26.15 12.29 -26.97
C GLU A 319 26.52 12.90 -25.60
N PRO A 320 27.25 14.02 -25.57
CA PRO A 320 27.57 14.69 -24.30
C PRO A 320 26.31 15.06 -23.50
N GLY A 321 26.33 14.80 -22.20
CA GLY A 321 25.22 15.11 -21.29
C GLY A 321 24.00 14.19 -21.43
N LEU A 322 24.15 13.02 -22.07
CA LEU A 322 23.12 12.00 -22.17
C LEU A 322 23.69 10.62 -21.89
N ALA A 323 23.07 9.90 -20.95
CA ALA A 323 23.25 8.47 -20.74
C ALA A 323 21.89 7.77 -20.84
N LEU A 324 21.87 6.59 -21.44
CA LEU A 324 20.69 5.72 -21.49
C LEU A 324 20.95 4.53 -20.57
N VAL A 325 19.99 4.23 -19.69
CA VAL A 325 20.05 3.07 -18.81
C VAL A 325 19.04 2.01 -19.24
N ASP A 326 19.28 0.75 -18.83
CA ASP A 326 18.53 -0.45 -19.20
C ASP A 326 17.15 -0.59 -18.48
N ALA A 327 16.74 0.39 -17.69
CA ALA A 327 15.42 0.44 -17.06
C ALA A 327 14.51 1.46 -17.76
N GLY A 328 13.25 1.10 -17.93
CA GLY A 328 12.21 1.95 -18.50
C GLY A 328 10.87 1.77 -17.80
N LYS A 329 9.79 2.13 -18.50
CA LYS A 329 8.40 2.06 -18.01
C LYS A 329 7.96 0.64 -17.60
N ARG A 330 8.63 -0.39 -18.12
CA ARG A 330 8.38 -1.80 -17.78
C ARG A 330 9.03 -2.21 -16.45
N ASP A 331 9.94 -1.38 -15.93
CA ASP A 331 10.77 -1.71 -14.78
C ASP A 331 10.53 -0.77 -13.60
N PHE A 332 10.36 0.54 -13.86
CA PHE A 332 10.17 1.57 -12.86
C PHE A 332 8.81 2.28 -13.01
N PRO A 333 8.20 2.76 -11.91
CA PRO A 333 7.02 3.61 -11.97
C PRO A 333 7.33 4.96 -12.62
N TYR A 334 6.32 5.59 -13.22
CA TYR A 334 6.45 6.87 -13.93
C TYR A 334 5.18 7.72 -13.94
N ASP A 335 4.11 7.21 -13.35
CA ASP A 335 2.77 7.80 -13.35
C ASP A 335 2.66 9.00 -12.38
N GLU A 336 3.43 9.00 -11.29
CA GLU A 336 3.48 10.08 -10.30
C GLU A 336 4.88 10.74 -10.26
N GLY A 337 5.53 10.83 -11.40
CA GLY A 337 6.84 11.43 -11.58
C GLY A 337 7.92 10.46 -12.06
N LEU A 338 8.95 11.01 -12.71
CA LEU A 338 10.06 10.23 -13.24
C LEU A 338 11.02 9.81 -12.12
N PRO A 339 11.75 8.68 -12.26
CA PRO A 339 12.77 8.26 -11.33
C PRO A 339 13.84 9.34 -11.11
N ILE A 340 14.32 9.47 -9.87
CA ILE A 340 15.28 10.50 -9.47
C ILE A 340 16.65 9.85 -9.28
N PRO A 341 17.68 10.13 -10.10
CA PRO A 341 19.02 9.62 -9.88
C PRO A 341 19.57 10.11 -8.53
N ARG A 342 20.04 9.20 -7.69
CA ARG A 342 20.56 9.50 -6.34
C ARG A 342 22.05 9.19 -6.21
N ALA A 343 22.51 8.13 -6.85
CA ALA A 343 23.89 7.74 -6.75
C ALA A 343 24.35 6.97 -8.00
N VAL A 344 25.65 6.92 -8.22
CA VAL A 344 26.31 6.15 -9.27
C VAL A 344 27.41 5.28 -8.69
N ALA A 345 27.69 4.15 -9.32
CA ALA A 345 28.83 3.31 -9.01
C ALA A 345 29.40 2.69 -10.29
N ALA A 346 30.65 2.28 -10.25
CA ALA A 346 31.27 1.62 -11.41
C ALA A 346 30.62 0.25 -11.71
N ASP A 347 30.16 -0.44 -10.67
CA ASP A 347 29.35 -1.67 -10.73
C ASP A 347 28.63 -1.86 -9.40
N LEU A 348 27.76 -2.86 -9.29
CA LEU A 348 26.97 -3.17 -8.09
C LEU A 348 27.82 -3.50 -6.84
N ALA A 349 29.05 -3.99 -7.04
CA ALA A 349 30.02 -4.23 -5.96
C ALA A 349 30.82 -2.99 -5.54
N ALA A 350 30.77 -1.92 -6.33
CA ALA A 350 31.60 -0.73 -6.11
C ALA A 350 30.90 0.26 -5.14
N PRO A 351 31.66 1.11 -4.42
CA PRO A 351 31.07 2.13 -3.56
C PRO A 351 30.22 3.12 -4.36
N TRP A 352 29.05 3.44 -3.80
CA TRP A 352 28.14 4.43 -4.34
C TRP A 352 28.63 5.86 -4.10
N GLN A 353 28.54 6.71 -5.11
CA GLN A 353 28.82 8.13 -5.04
C GLN A 353 27.56 8.93 -5.36
N PRO A 354 27.28 10.06 -4.71
CA PRO A 354 26.15 10.91 -5.06
C PRO A 354 26.15 11.26 -6.55
N ALA A 355 24.97 11.30 -7.17
CA ALA A 355 24.80 11.65 -8.57
C ALA A 355 24.06 12.99 -8.71
N GLU A 356 24.67 13.93 -9.45
CA GLU A 356 23.97 15.13 -9.94
C GLU A 356 23.45 14.84 -11.35
N ALA A 357 22.20 14.41 -11.43
CA ALA A 357 21.55 14.02 -12.68
C ALA A 357 20.04 14.14 -12.59
N THR A 358 19.37 14.18 -13.75
CA THR A 358 17.90 14.10 -13.86
C THR A 358 17.51 13.06 -14.90
N VAL A 359 16.31 12.50 -14.78
CA VAL A 359 15.68 11.72 -15.85
C VAL A 359 14.81 12.68 -16.66
N SER A 360 15.02 12.78 -17.97
CA SER A 360 14.28 13.68 -18.86
C SER A 360 13.13 13.00 -19.61
N ALA A 361 13.20 11.67 -19.77
CA ALA A 361 12.18 10.88 -20.44
C ALA A 361 12.37 9.39 -20.14
N MET A 362 11.32 8.58 -20.39
CA MET A 362 11.35 7.13 -20.34
C MET A 362 10.66 6.53 -21.55
N ASN A 363 11.30 5.54 -22.16
CA ASN A 363 10.70 4.57 -23.07
C ASN A 363 10.37 3.27 -22.31
N ASP A 364 9.92 2.23 -23.01
CA ASP A 364 9.57 0.96 -22.38
C ASP A 364 10.73 0.33 -21.60
N GLN A 365 11.93 0.32 -22.20
CA GLN A 365 13.13 -0.33 -21.65
C GLN A 365 14.34 0.62 -21.55
N HIS A 366 14.16 1.91 -21.60
CA HIS A 366 15.22 2.90 -21.43
C HIS A 366 14.73 4.11 -20.64
N SER A 367 15.61 4.65 -19.79
CA SER A 367 15.47 5.99 -19.21
C SER A 367 16.60 6.88 -19.70
N TYR A 368 16.24 8.13 -20.00
CA TYR A 368 17.15 9.17 -20.49
C TYR A 368 17.68 9.97 -19.31
N VAL A 369 18.89 9.65 -18.89
CA VAL A 369 19.57 10.32 -17.78
C VAL A 369 20.38 11.49 -18.32
N ARG A 370 20.22 12.67 -17.69
CA ARG A 370 20.98 13.89 -17.99
C ARG A 370 21.93 14.17 -16.83
N PRO A 371 23.14 13.61 -16.84
CA PRO A 371 24.10 13.79 -15.77
C PRO A 371 24.90 15.11 -15.95
N ALA A 372 25.32 15.72 -14.81
CA ALA A 372 26.25 16.84 -14.82
C ALA A 372 27.66 16.45 -15.32
N GLU A 373 28.11 15.25 -14.91
CA GLU A 373 29.38 14.65 -15.34
C GLU A 373 29.09 13.38 -16.16
N PRO A 374 29.91 13.08 -17.21
CA PRO A 374 29.68 11.91 -18.05
C PRO A 374 29.64 10.60 -17.25
N LEU A 375 28.62 9.77 -17.52
CA LEU A 375 28.51 8.43 -16.95
C LEU A 375 29.13 7.41 -17.90
N PRO A 376 30.14 6.63 -17.48
CA PRO A 376 30.73 5.57 -18.29
C PRO A 376 29.68 4.48 -18.63
N VAL A 377 29.72 3.97 -19.86
CA VAL A 377 28.96 2.77 -20.24
C VAL A 377 29.41 1.60 -19.36
N GLY A 378 28.46 0.88 -18.81
CA GLY A 378 28.70 -0.22 -17.85
C GLY A 378 28.53 0.19 -16.38
N SER A 379 28.64 1.47 -16.02
CA SER A 379 28.35 1.95 -14.67
C SER A 379 26.86 1.77 -14.31
N VAL A 380 26.55 1.77 -13.05
CA VAL A 380 25.18 1.63 -12.53
C VAL A 380 24.70 2.92 -11.85
N VAL A 381 23.42 3.20 -12.00
CA VAL A 381 22.75 4.36 -11.39
C VAL A 381 21.68 3.84 -10.43
N ARG A 382 21.68 4.36 -9.22
CA ARG A 382 20.63 4.15 -8.22
C ARG A 382 19.62 5.29 -8.31
N PHE A 383 18.34 4.94 -8.31
CA PHE A 383 17.22 5.87 -8.44
C PHE A 383 16.33 5.80 -7.20
N GLY A 384 15.88 6.96 -6.72
CA GLY A 384 14.66 7.09 -5.97
C GLY A 384 13.47 6.92 -6.91
N LEU A 385 12.48 6.16 -6.49
CA LEU A 385 11.28 5.89 -7.26
C LEU A 385 10.08 6.62 -6.65
N SER A 386 9.10 6.98 -7.46
CA SER A 386 7.79 7.45 -7.01
C SER A 386 6.79 6.31 -7.02
N HIS A 387 5.64 6.45 -6.37
CA HIS A 387 4.45 5.60 -6.43
C HIS A 387 4.70 4.08 -6.34
N PRO A 388 4.86 3.52 -5.13
CA PRO A 388 5.18 2.10 -4.97
C PRO A 388 4.12 1.15 -5.55
N CYS A 389 2.84 1.56 -5.64
CA CYS A 389 1.79 0.72 -6.21
C CYS A 389 2.08 0.26 -7.63
N THR A 390 2.64 1.15 -8.46
CA THR A 390 3.00 0.87 -9.85
C THR A 390 4.47 0.43 -10.01
N ALA A 391 5.20 0.28 -8.91
CA ALA A 391 6.50 -0.37 -8.87
C ALA A 391 6.35 -1.88 -8.63
N PHE A 392 5.62 -2.27 -7.59
CA PHE A 392 5.47 -3.68 -7.19
C PHE A 392 4.75 -4.52 -8.24
N ASP A 393 3.77 -3.98 -8.97
CA ASP A 393 3.03 -4.68 -10.02
C ASP A 393 3.89 -5.10 -11.23
N LYS A 394 5.10 -4.54 -11.37
CA LYS A 394 6.04 -4.86 -12.45
C LYS A 394 7.00 -5.99 -12.12
N TRP A 395 7.07 -6.41 -10.86
CA TRP A 395 8.08 -7.34 -10.36
C TRP A 395 7.43 -8.52 -9.64
N ARG A 396 7.85 -9.73 -9.98
CA ARG A 396 7.40 -10.96 -9.30
C ARG A 396 8.21 -11.26 -8.05
N VAL A 397 9.48 -10.89 -8.06
CA VAL A 397 10.42 -11.08 -6.94
C VAL A 397 11.29 -9.84 -6.83
N LEU A 398 11.45 -9.32 -5.61
CA LEU A 398 12.31 -8.19 -5.29
C LEU A 398 13.32 -8.60 -4.21
N PRO A 399 14.64 -8.37 -4.43
CA PRO A 399 15.64 -8.59 -3.40
C PRO A 399 15.49 -7.56 -2.27
N VAL A 400 15.67 -8.04 -1.04
CA VAL A 400 15.79 -7.23 0.17
C VAL A 400 17.24 -7.28 0.61
N VAL A 401 17.85 -6.12 0.83
CA VAL A 401 19.23 -6.00 1.34
C VAL A 401 19.21 -5.51 2.79
N ASP A 402 20.21 -5.91 3.57
CA ASP A 402 20.42 -5.39 4.93
C ASP A 402 20.71 -3.88 4.93
N SER A 403 21.51 -3.43 3.95
CA SER A 403 21.73 -2.03 3.56
C SER A 403 22.25 -1.96 2.13
N LEU A 404 22.06 -0.80 1.49
CA LEU A 404 22.55 -0.59 0.12
C LEU A 404 24.08 -0.56 0.03
N GLU A 405 24.76 -0.20 1.12
CA GLU A 405 26.22 -0.16 1.22
C GLU A 405 26.83 -1.56 1.35
N SER A 406 26.19 -2.42 2.15
CA SER A 406 26.69 -3.80 2.35
C SER A 406 26.35 -4.69 1.17
N GLY A 407 25.19 -4.50 0.57
CA GLY A 407 24.68 -5.27 -0.55
C GLY A 407 24.44 -6.76 -0.23
N VAL A 408 24.36 -7.15 1.05
CA VAL A 408 23.99 -8.51 1.44
C VAL A 408 22.49 -8.69 1.28
N VAL A 409 22.08 -9.68 0.48
CA VAL A 409 20.66 -9.98 0.27
C VAL A 409 20.17 -10.87 1.40
N THR A 410 19.25 -10.34 2.20
CA THR A 410 18.69 -10.97 3.40
C THR A 410 17.31 -11.55 3.19
N GLY A 411 16.64 -11.18 2.09
CA GLY A 411 15.31 -11.62 1.76
C GLY A 411 14.99 -11.52 0.28
N LEU A 412 13.95 -12.22 -0.12
CA LEU A 412 13.30 -12.08 -1.43
C LEU A 412 11.81 -11.90 -1.18
N VAL A 413 11.25 -10.78 -1.59
CA VAL A 413 9.81 -10.49 -1.51
C VAL A 413 9.14 -10.90 -2.80
N ARG A 414 8.13 -11.77 -2.69
CA ARG A 414 7.32 -12.19 -3.84
C ARG A 414 6.00 -11.44 -3.87
N THR A 415 5.57 -11.01 -5.07
CA THR A 415 4.31 -10.30 -5.30
C THR A 415 3.29 -11.21 -5.99
N TYR A 416 2.00 -10.96 -5.72
CA TYR A 416 0.87 -11.79 -6.20
C TYR A 416 -0.23 -10.91 -6.82
N PHE A 417 0.14 -10.16 -7.88
CA PHE A 417 -0.80 -9.34 -8.67
C PHE A 417 -1.63 -10.15 -9.66
#